data_d5f869ca25a47284e6bbc7a60cfd17be
#
_entry.id   d5f869ca25a47284e6bbc7a60cfd17be
#
_cell.length_a   1.000
_cell.length_b   1.000
_cell.length_c   1.000
_cell.angle_alpha   90.00
_cell.angle_beta   90.00
_cell.angle_gamma   90.00
#
_symmetry.space_group_name_H-M   'P 1'
#
loop_
_entity.id
_entity.type
_entity.pdbx_description
1 polymer ?
#
loop_
_entity_poly.entity_id
_entity_poly.type
_entity_poly.pdbx_seq_one_letter_code
_entity_poly.pdbx_strand_id
1 'polypeptide(L)'
;IQVALKNVFEDLELSSVGDPLQNGNFYFTKGTTKDFSYQNLSAGEKSAFDLILDMVVQSKYYPDAVYCIDEPELHMHTKLQGKVLRELYLLIPGSSQLWVSTHSIGMLQEAEDIEKENPGTVVFLDFGNRDFDTDQIIRPSRIGKAVINKFYELAFGDFAKLMLPKTIVFCEGDPNGGKRKDFDKTIYSTIFTDTHPEAFFISGGSCNDIENIEKNSGEIIQTLLTGTKVIKIVDRDDRSSQEVADLAKAGIKVLKRRNLESYVLDDAVIKKLCDKVGKPEEYVACIQEKQKALTDSVSRGNAPDDFKKASGGIYISLKRRLSLTQCGNNPDPFMRDTLAPLITPDMDVYKELEAEIFGDDNDDNNGGTTNG
;
A
#
# COMPACT_ATOMS: atom_id res chain seq x y z
N ILE A 1 2.91 35.46 -10.33
CA ILE A 1 1.71 34.77 -9.87
C ILE A 1 1.19 33.72 -10.87
N GLN A 2 1.12 34.01 -12.18
CA GLN A 2 0.63 33.04 -13.18
C GLN A 2 1.46 31.75 -13.19
N VAL A 3 2.79 31.85 -13.10
CA VAL A 3 3.67 30.66 -13.03
C VAL A 3 3.40 29.86 -11.75
N ALA A 4 3.33 30.53 -10.61
CA ALA A 4 3.06 29.90 -9.31
C ALA A 4 1.71 29.16 -9.30
N LEU A 5 0.66 29.80 -9.83
CA LEU A 5 -0.66 29.19 -9.94
C LEU A 5 -0.63 27.94 -10.85
N LYS A 6 0.10 28.00 -11.95
CA LYS A 6 0.23 26.87 -12.90
C LYS A 6 0.98 25.67 -12.33
N ASN A 7 1.91 25.90 -11.40
CA ASN A 7 2.60 24.82 -10.69
C ASN A 7 1.69 24.15 -9.63
N VAL A 8 0.78 24.92 -9.06
CA VAL A 8 -0.12 24.44 -8.01
C VAL A 8 -1.38 23.80 -8.59
N PHE A 9 -1.97 24.42 -9.61
CA PHE A 9 -3.23 23.98 -10.22
C PHE A 9 -3.01 23.48 -11.65
N GLU A 10 -3.66 22.39 -12.00
CA GLU A 10 -3.60 21.81 -13.34
C GLU A 10 -4.57 22.49 -14.32
N ASP A 11 -5.67 23.04 -13.81
CA ASP A 11 -6.80 23.51 -14.59
C ASP A 11 -7.21 24.97 -14.26
N LEU A 12 -6.44 25.69 -13.45
CA LEU A 12 -6.76 27.05 -13.01
C LEU A 12 -5.67 28.04 -13.40
N GLU A 13 -5.99 28.98 -14.29
CA GLU A 13 -5.09 30.05 -14.72
C GLU A 13 -5.72 31.42 -14.47
N LEU A 14 -4.95 32.39 -13.96
CA LEU A 14 -5.40 33.78 -13.82
C LEU A 14 -5.49 34.41 -15.20
N SER A 15 -6.70 34.81 -15.63
CA SER A 15 -6.95 35.40 -16.97
C SER A 15 -6.83 36.89 -16.97
N SER A 16 -7.50 37.58 -16.00
CA SER A 16 -7.52 39.01 -15.92
C SER A 16 -7.78 39.53 -14.49
N VAL A 17 -7.40 40.74 -14.28
CA VAL A 17 -7.72 41.51 -13.07
C VAL A 17 -8.69 42.61 -13.47
N GLY A 18 -9.85 42.68 -12.82
CA GLY A 18 -10.86 43.71 -13.06
C GLY A 18 -10.35 45.07 -12.66
N ASP A 19 -11.00 46.11 -13.18
CA ASP A 19 -10.68 47.50 -12.85
C ASP A 19 -10.85 47.75 -11.32
N PRO A 20 -9.76 48.09 -10.61
CA PRO A 20 -9.84 48.35 -9.16
C PRO A 20 -10.82 49.45 -8.78
N LEU A 21 -11.12 50.39 -9.70
CA LEU A 21 -12.07 51.49 -9.49
C LEU A 21 -13.52 51.06 -9.70
N GLN A 22 -13.75 49.90 -10.28
CA GLN A 22 -15.08 49.33 -10.59
C GLN A 22 -15.33 47.97 -9.87
N ASN A 23 -15.01 47.89 -8.59
CA ASN A 23 -15.09 46.64 -7.82
C ASN A 23 -14.15 45.52 -8.35
N GLY A 24 -12.86 45.84 -8.54
CA GLY A 24 -11.86 44.95 -9.05
C GLY A 24 -12.02 43.51 -8.58
N ASN A 25 -12.06 42.58 -9.50
CA ASN A 25 -12.21 41.16 -9.22
C ASN A 25 -11.14 40.38 -10.00
N PHE A 26 -10.81 39.20 -9.53
CA PHE A 26 -9.94 38.28 -10.26
C PHE A 26 -10.79 37.33 -11.11
N TYR A 27 -10.39 37.15 -12.35
CA TYR A 27 -11.03 36.26 -13.29
C TYR A 27 -10.03 35.19 -13.74
N PHE A 28 -10.50 33.97 -13.86
CA PHE A 28 -9.70 32.80 -14.15
C PHE A 28 -10.23 32.07 -15.40
N THR A 29 -9.37 31.31 -16.04
CA THR A 29 -9.77 30.22 -16.90
C THR A 29 -9.68 28.93 -16.08
N LYS A 30 -10.77 28.16 -15.98
CA LYS A 30 -10.83 26.90 -15.26
C LYS A 30 -11.25 25.78 -16.22
N GLY A 31 -10.31 24.93 -16.60
CA GLY A 31 -10.50 23.97 -17.68
C GLY A 31 -10.89 24.67 -18.99
N THR A 32 -12.11 24.46 -19.48
CA THR A 32 -12.64 25.11 -20.70
C THR A 32 -13.43 26.39 -20.42
N THR A 33 -13.72 26.68 -19.15
CA THR A 33 -14.54 27.83 -18.75
C THR A 33 -13.68 29.08 -18.62
N LYS A 34 -14.01 30.12 -19.36
CA LYS A 34 -13.37 31.44 -19.31
C LYS A 34 -14.15 32.38 -18.38
N ASP A 35 -13.48 33.46 -17.94
CA ASP A 35 -14.03 34.50 -17.08
C ASP A 35 -14.67 33.96 -15.78
N PHE A 36 -14.06 32.89 -15.24
CA PHE A 36 -14.48 32.28 -13.99
C PHE A 36 -14.09 33.20 -12.82
N SER A 37 -15.10 33.77 -12.14
CA SER A 37 -14.86 34.74 -11.07
C SER A 37 -14.22 34.08 -9.84
N TYR A 38 -13.34 34.82 -9.15
CA TYR A 38 -12.77 34.43 -7.84
C TYR A 38 -13.85 33.98 -6.85
N GLN A 39 -15.02 34.62 -6.83
CA GLN A 39 -16.09 34.24 -5.91
C GLN A 39 -16.58 32.82 -6.09
N ASN A 40 -16.44 32.24 -7.29
CA ASN A 40 -16.87 30.92 -7.65
C ASN A 40 -15.81 29.84 -7.40
N LEU A 41 -14.58 30.21 -7.02
CA LEU A 41 -13.55 29.29 -6.61
C LEU A 41 -13.98 28.51 -5.37
N SER A 42 -13.56 27.26 -5.25
CA SER A 42 -13.70 26.49 -4.01
C SER A 42 -12.91 27.11 -2.87
N ALA A 43 -13.24 26.76 -1.64
CA ALA A 43 -12.53 27.28 -0.46
C ALA A 43 -11.01 27.00 -0.53
N GLY A 44 -10.62 25.79 -0.94
CA GLY A 44 -9.20 25.43 -1.08
C GLY A 44 -8.48 26.18 -2.20
N GLU A 45 -9.15 26.43 -3.34
CA GLU A 45 -8.59 27.23 -4.43
C GLU A 45 -8.41 28.71 -4.00
N LYS A 46 -9.37 29.24 -3.26
CA LYS A 46 -9.27 30.59 -2.68
C LYS A 46 -8.09 30.70 -1.71
N SER A 47 -8.00 29.78 -0.74
CA SER A 47 -6.92 29.78 0.24
C SER A 47 -5.54 29.68 -0.43
N ALA A 48 -5.37 28.80 -1.40
CA ALA A 48 -4.10 28.65 -2.11
C ALA A 48 -3.77 29.91 -2.95
N PHE A 49 -4.76 30.46 -3.67
CA PHE A 49 -4.59 31.68 -4.45
C PHE A 49 -4.22 32.87 -3.57
N ASP A 50 -4.92 33.07 -2.46
CA ASP A 50 -4.71 34.19 -1.54
C ASP A 50 -3.32 34.12 -0.91
N LEU A 51 -2.88 32.94 -0.46
CA LEU A 51 -1.52 32.73 0.09
C LEU A 51 -0.43 33.01 -0.94
N ILE A 52 -0.58 32.52 -2.17
CA ILE A 52 0.38 32.75 -3.25
C ILE A 52 0.42 34.23 -3.63
N LEU A 53 -0.76 34.87 -3.75
CA LEU A 53 -0.85 36.30 -4.06
C LEU A 53 -0.17 37.15 -2.98
N ASP A 54 -0.48 36.87 -1.71
CA ASP A 54 0.12 37.57 -0.59
C ASP A 54 1.63 37.39 -0.56
N MET A 55 2.13 36.18 -0.69
CA MET A 55 3.57 35.90 -0.74
C MET A 55 4.26 36.61 -1.90
N VAL A 56 3.68 36.64 -3.09
CA VAL A 56 4.23 37.39 -4.25
C VAL A 56 4.33 38.87 -3.97
N VAL A 57 3.34 39.45 -3.29
CA VAL A 57 3.34 40.87 -2.91
C VAL A 57 4.33 41.13 -1.80
N GLN A 58 4.28 40.37 -0.71
CA GLN A 58 5.13 40.56 0.48
C GLN A 58 6.61 40.36 0.14
N SER A 59 6.98 39.31 -0.61
CA SER A 59 8.37 39.03 -1.01
C SER A 59 8.99 40.18 -1.83
N LYS A 60 8.17 40.90 -2.58
CA LYS A 60 8.64 42.08 -3.34
C LYS A 60 8.90 43.30 -2.47
N TYR A 61 8.09 43.53 -1.44
CA TYR A 61 8.21 44.70 -0.59
C TYR A 61 9.08 44.50 0.64
N TYR A 62 9.24 43.25 1.10
CA TYR A 62 9.99 42.87 2.30
C TYR A 62 10.99 41.73 2.01
N PRO A 63 12.04 42.00 1.22
CA PRO A 63 12.95 40.93 0.77
C PRO A 63 13.82 40.30 1.87
N ASP A 64 13.93 40.94 3.06
CA ASP A 64 14.72 40.48 4.20
C ASP A 64 13.80 40.26 5.43
N ALA A 65 12.78 39.44 5.27
CA ALA A 65 11.75 39.25 6.30
C ALA A 65 11.67 37.81 6.79
N VAL A 66 11.03 37.64 7.93
CA VAL A 66 10.54 36.36 8.41
C VAL A 66 9.04 36.30 8.14
N TYR A 67 8.66 35.41 7.25
CA TYR A 67 7.25 35.17 6.91
C TYR A 67 6.71 34.06 7.81
N CYS A 68 5.68 34.36 8.60
CA CYS A 68 5.06 33.40 9.51
C CYS A 68 3.65 33.10 9.00
N ILE A 69 3.37 31.82 8.74
CA ILE A 69 2.06 31.36 8.27
C ILE A 69 1.59 30.25 9.21
N ASP A 70 0.41 30.46 9.79
CA ASP A 70 -0.24 29.51 10.67
C ASP A 70 -1.27 28.70 9.88
N GLU A 71 -1.16 27.38 9.96
CA GLU A 71 -2.04 26.40 9.29
C GLU A 71 -2.39 26.74 7.83
N PRO A 72 -1.40 26.91 6.93
CA PRO A 72 -1.67 27.26 5.54
C PRO A 72 -2.50 26.22 4.77
N GLU A 73 -2.59 25.01 5.29
CA GLU A 73 -3.35 23.89 4.70
C GLU A 73 -4.87 24.00 4.83
N LEU A 74 -5.39 24.94 5.61
CA LEU A 74 -6.83 25.05 5.86
C LEU A 74 -7.63 25.08 4.55
N HIS A 75 -8.66 24.22 4.51
CA HIS A 75 -9.56 24.01 3.36
C HIS A 75 -8.93 23.38 2.11
N MET A 76 -7.64 23.04 2.11
CA MET A 76 -6.96 22.45 0.96
C MET A 76 -6.98 20.92 0.99
N HIS A 77 -7.12 20.32 -0.19
CA HIS A 77 -6.92 18.87 -0.35
C HIS A 77 -5.44 18.51 -0.18
N THR A 78 -5.12 17.35 0.41
CA THR A 78 -3.76 16.92 0.77
C THR A 78 -2.73 17.07 -0.35
N LYS A 79 -3.10 16.71 -1.61
CA LYS A 79 -2.22 16.89 -2.77
C LYS A 79 -1.90 18.35 -3.10
N LEU A 80 -2.82 19.26 -2.79
CA LEU A 80 -2.64 20.69 -3.02
C LEU A 80 -1.71 21.30 -1.98
N GLN A 81 -1.79 20.83 -0.73
CA GLN A 81 -1.02 21.33 0.41
C GLN A 81 0.49 21.29 0.16
N GLY A 82 1.02 20.17 -0.34
CA GLY A 82 2.44 20.07 -0.69
C GLY A 82 2.85 21.02 -1.81
N LYS A 83 2.06 21.09 -2.91
CA LYS A 83 2.33 21.99 -4.03
C LYS A 83 2.36 23.47 -3.59
N VAL A 84 1.44 23.86 -2.70
CA VAL A 84 1.42 25.23 -2.14
C VAL A 84 2.66 25.50 -1.30
N LEU A 85 3.07 24.58 -0.42
CA LEU A 85 4.30 24.75 0.37
C LEU A 85 5.53 24.93 -0.54
N ARG A 86 5.66 24.12 -1.59
CA ARG A 86 6.77 24.27 -2.55
C ARG A 86 6.77 25.64 -3.22
N GLU A 87 5.63 26.12 -3.66
CA GLU A 87 5.55 27.46 -4.27
C GLU A 87 5.86 28.57 -3.28
N LEU A 88 5.38 28.51 -2.05
CA LEU A 88 5.75 29.46 -0.99
C LEU A 88 7.25 29.47 -0.77
N TYR A 89 7.89 28.28 -0.69
CA TYR A 89 9.34 28.14 -0.56
C TYR A 89 10.10 28.78 -1.75
N LEU A 90 9.63 28.60 -2.97
CA LEU A 90 10.26 29.16 -4.17
C LEU A 90 10.07 30.68 -4.31
N LEU A 91 9.02 31.23 -3.70
CA LEU A 91 8.70 32.66 -3.77
C LEU A 91 9.45 33.49 -2.74
N ILE A 92 9.92 32.91 -1.64
CA ILE A 92 10.66 33.68 -0.64
C ILE A 92 12.06 34.08 -1.15
N PRO A 93 12.51 35.31 -0.89
CA PRO A 93 13.88 35.72 -1.17
C PRO A 93 14.90 34.89 -0.37
N GLY A 94 16.09 34.67 -0.95
CA GLY A 94 17.14 33.87 -0.31
C GLY A 94 17.70 34.41 1.02
N SER A 95 17.47 35.70 1.33
CA SER A 95 17.79 36.34 2.61
C SER A 95 16.68 36.22 3.66
N SER A 96 15.51 35.71 3.27
CA SER A 96 14.31 35.60 4.11
C SER A 96 14.15 34.22 4.71
N GLN A 97 13.24 34.08 5.68
CA GLN A 97 12.85 32.81 6.27
C GLN A 97 11.33 32.63 6.14
N LEU A 98 10.93 31.38 5.90
CA LEU A 98 9.53 30.98 5.95
C LEU A 98 9.30 30.09 7.18
N TRP A 99 8.43 30.51 8.08
CA TRP A 99 8.02 29.77 9.26
C TRP A 99 6.57 29.32 9.07
N VAL A 100 6.34 28.04 9.19
CA VAL A 100 4.99 27.44 8.97
C VAL A 100 4.67 26.58 10.18
N SER A 101 3.52 26.81 10.81
CA SER A 101 2.91 25.83 11.70
C SER A 101 1.94 24.99 10.87
N THR A 102 1.96 23.67 11.02
CA THR A 102 1.14 22.78 10.19
C THR A 102 0.84 21.46 10.88
N HIS A 103 -0.35 20.93 10.59
CA HIS A 103 -0.76 19.56 10.87
C HIS A 103 -0.87 18.71 9.59
N SER A 104 -0.42 19.22 8.44
CA SER A 104 -0.54 18.57 7.15
C SER A 104 0.58 17.58 6.84
N ILE A 105 0.19 16.33 6.60
CA ILE A 105 1.10 15.29 6.09
C ILE A 105 1.63 15.67 4.71
N GLY A 106 0.79 16.26 3.85
CA GLY A 106 1.21 16.70 2.52
C GLY A 106 2.31 17.78 2.57
N MET A 107 2.21 18.72 3.50
CA MET A 107 3.28 19.72 3.71
C MET A 107 4.53 19.12 4.34
N LEU A 108 4.39 18.17 5.27
CA LEU A 108 5.53 17.50 5.87
C LEU A 108 6.33 16.69 4.85
N GLN A 109 5.65 15.94 3.98
CA GLN A 109 6.29 15.18 2.90
C GLN A 109 7.02 16.10 1.93
N GLU A 110 6.37 17.20 1.53
CA GLU A 110 6.98 18.19 0.64
C GLU A 110 8.21 18.86 1.28
N ALA A 111 8.14 19.19 2.57
CA ALA A 111 9.28 19.74 3.32
C ALA A 111 10.44 18.76 3.39
N GLU A 112 10.18 17.45 3.52
CA GLU A 112 11.20 16.41 3.44
C GLU A 112 11.86 16.35 2.05
N ASP A 113 11.06 16.48 1.00
CA ASP A 113 11.57 16.44 -0.37
C ASP A 113 12.39 17.71 -0.70
N ILE A 114 11.97 18.88 -0.23
CA ILE A 114 12.76 20.11 -0.31
C ILE A 114 14.11 19.95 0.41
N GLU A 115 14.12 19.36 1.62
CA GLU A 115 15.37 19.12 2.36
C GLU A 115 16.29 18.12 1.65
N LYS A 116 15.75 17.10 0.99
CA LYS A 116 16.55 16.15 0.18
C LYS A 116 17.18 16.82 -1.03
N GLU A 117 16.42 17.69 -1.71
CA GLU A 117 16.90 18.46 -2.87
C GLU A 117 17.92 19.53 -2.47
N ASN A 118 17.73 20.18 -1.33
CA ASN A 118 18.52 21.30 -0.83
C ASN A 118 18.90 21.09 0.66
N PRO A 119 19.87 20.22 0.96
CA PRO A 119 20.21 19.85 2.34
C PRO A 119 20.59 21.04 3.22
N GLY A 120 19.97 21.12 4.39
CA GLY A 120 20.21 22.19 5.38
C GLY A 120 19.31 23.41 5.23
N THR A 121 18.34 23.38 4.31
CA THR A 121 17.40 24.51 4.12
C THR A 121 16.12 24.39 4.93
N VAL A 122 15.75 23.17 5.37
CA VAL A 122 14.55 22.92 6.15
C VAL A 122 14.90 22.36 7.52
N VAL A 123 14.30 22.93 8.57
CA VAL A 123 14.46 22.46 9.95
C VAL A 123 13.09 22.37 10.63
N PHE A 124 12.98 21.46 11.60
CA PHE A 124 11.78 21.29 12.42
C PHE A 124 11.98 21.82 13.82
N LEU A 125 10.93 22.47 14.32
CA LEU A 125 10.81 22.84 15.73
C LEU A 125 9.65 22.01 16.32
N ASP A 126 9.98 21.04 17.18
CA ASP A 126 9.01 20.19 17.83
C ASP A 126 8.47 20.85 19.10
N PHE A 127 7.22 21.27 19.08
CA PHE A 127 6.50 21.87 20.20
C PHE A 127 5.71 20.84 21.03
N GLY A 128 5.64 19.56 20.60
CA GLY A 128 4.82 18.54 21.26
C GLY A 128 5.33 18.14 22.66
N ASN A 129 4.38 17.83 23.54
CA ASN A 129 4.60 17.30 24.91
C ASN A 129 5.52 18.18 25.80
N ARG A 130 5.44 19.49 25.68
CA ARG A 130 6.20 20.44 26.49
C ARG A 130 5.27 21.23 27.40
N ASP A 131 5.78 21.55 28.60
CA ASP A 131 5.13 22.46 29.53
C ASP A 131 5.63 23.88 29.23
N PHE A 132 4.79 24.67 28.56
CA PHE A 132 5.11 26.05 28.18
C PHE A 132 4.88 27.07 29.32
N ASP A 133 4.43 26.62 30.49
CA ASP A 133 4.39 27.46 31.69
C ASP A 133 5.80 27.59 32.33
N THR A 134 6.77 26.87 31.82
CA THR A 134 8.18 26.94 32.22
C THR A 134 9.09 27.29 31.03
N ASP A 135 10.26 27.89 31.30
CA ASP A 135 11.24 28.22 30.27
C ASP A 135 11.69 26.97 29.51
N GLN A 136 11.49 26.94 28.21
CA GLN A 136 11.83 25.81 27.34
C GLN A 136 12.85 26.20 26.28
N ILE A 137 13.83 25.34 26.03
CA ILE A 137 14.77 25.48 24.91
C ILE A 137 14.32 24.52 23.81
N ILE A 138 13.83 25.06 22.70
CA ILE A 138 13.51 24.30 21.51
C ILE A 138 14.68 24.37 20.56
N ARG A 139 15.24 23.21 20.21
CA ARG A 139 16.37 23.13 19.28
C ARG A 139 15.87 22.68 17.91
N PRO A 140 16.34 23.34 16.81
CA PRO A 140 16.06 22.87 15.47
C PRO A 140 16.52 21.43 15.27
N SER A 141 15.68 20.61 14.68
CA SER A 141 16.00 19.25 14.25
C SER A 141 15.82 19.12 12.74
N ARG A 142 16.60 18.21 12.14
CA ARG A 142 16.36 17.84 10.75
C ARG A 142 15.16 16.93 10.67
N ILE A 143 14.47 16.95 9.52
CA ILE A 143 13.42 15.97 9.23
C ILE A 143 14.09 14.59 9.26
N GLY A 144 13.79 13.84 10.31
CA GLY A 144 14.21 12.45 10.45
C GLY A 144 12.96 11.58 10.66
N LYS A 145 13.14 10.30 10.51
CA LYS A 145 12.06 9.30 10.70
C LYS A 145 11.31 9.49 12.03
N ALA A 146 11.99 9.87 13.09
CA ALA A 146 11.38 10.10 14.41
C ALA A 146 10.38 11.28 14.40
N VAL A 147 10.69 12.36 13.70
CA VAL A 147 9.79 13.53 13.57
C VAL A 147 8.58 13.16 12.73
N ILE A 148 8.80 12.48 11.61
CA ILE A 148 7.75 12.00 10.72
C ILE A 148 6.80 11.05 11.47
N ASN A 149 7.34 10.08 12.20
CA ASN A 149 6.55 9.13 12.99
C ASN A 149 5.70 9.84 14.04
N LYS A 150 6.29 10.76 14.79
CA LYS A 150 5.56 11.53 15.80
C LYS A 150 4.46 12.38 15.18
N PHE A 151 4.69 12.92 13.99
CA PHE A 151 3.69 13.67 13.26
C PHE A 151 2.53 12.77 12.79
N TYR A 152 2.84 11.57 12.29
CA TYR A 152 1.80 10.58 11.94
C TYR A 152 1.00 10.14 13.17
N GLU A 153 1.63 9.91 14.31
CA GLU A 153 0.96 9.61 15.57
C GLU A 153 0.00 10.75 15.99
N LEU A 154 0.42 12.00 15.86
CA LEU A 154 -0.40 13.16 16.17
C LEU A 154 -1.52 13.39 15.15
N ALA A 155 -1.22 13.27 13.86
CA ALA A 155 -2.18 13.54 12.79
C ALA A 155 -3.26 12.47 12.66
N PHE A 156 -2.91 11.21 12.92
CA PHE A 156 -3.84 10.08 12.83
C PHE A 156 -4.37 9.61 14.20
N GLY A 157 -3.66 9.87 15.31
CA GLY A 157 -4.07 9.55 16.66
C GLY A 157 -4.76 8.19 16.79
N ASP A 158 -5.89 8.14 17.50
CA ASP A 158 -6.71 6.93 17.61
C ASP A 158 -7.37 6.49 16.28
N PHE A 159 -7.49 7.40 15.30
CA PHE A 159 -8.05 7.07 13.98
C PHE A 159 -7.12 6.17 13.17
N ALA A 160 -5.80 6.33 13.31
CA ALA A 160 -4.83 5.43 12.67
C ALA A 160 -4.97 4.00 13.21
N LYS A 161 -5.21 3.84 14.53
CA LYS A 161 -5.44 2.53 15.15
C LYS A 161 -6.74 1.87 14.67
N LEU A 162 -7.75 2.67 14.27
CA LEU A 162 -9.02 2.18 13.72
C LEU A 162 -8.95 1.83 12.24
N MET A 163 -8.04 2.47 11.49
CA MET A 163 -7.89 2.31 10.03
C MET A 163 -6.78 1.34 9.63
N LEU A 164 -5.83 1.04 10.53
CA LEU A 164 -4.78 0.08 10.26
C LEU A 164 -5.33 -1.35 10.33
N PRO A 165 -4.97 -2.22 9.40
CA PRO A 165 -5.32 -3.63 9.49
C PRO A 165 -4.71 -4.21 10.77
N LYS A 166 -5.48 -5.02 11.50
CA LYS A 166 -4.98 -5.70 12.71
C LYS A 166 -3.88 -6.70 12.37
N THR A 167 -3.90 -7.22 11.16
CA THR A 167 -2.91 -8.18 10.67
C THR A 167 -2.46 -7.80 9.26
N ILE A 168 -1.15 -7.73 9.04
CA ILE A 168 -0.55 -7.60 7.72
C ILE A 168 0.17 -8.88 7.39
N VAL A 169 -0.14 -9.45 6.23
CA VAL A 169 0.48 -10.69 5.73
C VAL A 169 1.30 -10.36 4.48
N PHE A 170 2.61 -10.44 4.61
CA PHE A 170 3.51 -10.36 3.46
C PHE A 170 3.62 -11.75 2.80
N CYS A 171 3.29 -11.83 1.53
CA CYS A 171 3.40 -13.03 0.71
C CYS A 171 4.33 -12.80 -0.49
N GLU A 172 4.80 -13.87 -1.11
CA GLU A 172 5.60 -13.76 -2.33
C GLU A 172 4.82 -13.09 -3.45
N GLY A 173 5.51 -12.40 -4.35
CA GLY A 173 4.92 -11.72 -5.51
C GLY A 173 5.64 -10.46 -5.88
N ASP A 174 5.65 -10.12 -7.18
CA ASP A 174 6.28 -8.90 -7.67
C ASP A 174 5.31 -7.71 -7.56
N PRO A 175 5.58 -6.73 -6.66
CA PRO A 175 4.74 -5.54 -6.53
C PRO A 175 4.91 -4.55 -7.68
N ASN A 176 6.04 -4.59 -8.41
CA ASN A 176 6.42 -3.56 -9.39
C ASN A 176 6.04 -3.88 -10.82
N GLY A 177 5.53 -5.06 -11.09
CA GLY A 177 5.05 -5.41 -12.41
C GLY A 177 5.64 -6.71 -12.95
N GLY A 178 4.97 -7.29 -13.90
CA GLY A 178 5.25 -8.58 -14.51
C GLY A 178 3.93 -9.27 -14.84
N LYS A 179 4.01 -10.42 -15.50
CA LYS A 179 2.79 -11.17 -15.89
C LYS A 179 1.98 -11.68 -14.69
N ARG A 180 2.61 -11.80 -13.51
CA ARG A 180 2.00 -12.31 -12.26
C ARG A 180 1.96 -11.27 -11.13
N LYS A 181 1.83 -9.99 -11.49
CA LYS A 181 1.71 -8.91 -10.51
C LYS A 181 0.59 -9.22 -9.50
N ASP A 182 0.92 -9.13 -8.20
CA ASP A 182 0.00 -9.31 -7.08
C ASP A 182 -0.81 -10.63 -7.11
N PHE A 183 -0.31 -11.69 -7.75
CA PHE A 183 -1.05 -12.93 -7.93
C PHE A 183 -1.39 -13.59 -6.58
N ASP A 184 -0.39 -13.87 -5.75
CA ASP A 184 -0.56 -14.55 -4.46
C ASP A 184 -1.39 -13.70 -3.51
N LYS A 185 -1.07 -12.39 -3.40
CA LYS A 185 -1.86 -11.41 -2.65
C LYS A 185 -3.34 -11.47 -3.00
N THR A 186 -3.67 -11.51 -4.29
CA THR A 186 -5.06 -11.51 -4.73
C THR A 186 -5.77 -12.82 -4.37
N ILE A 187 -5.09 -13.96 -4.52
CA ILE A 187 -5.64 -15.27 -4.15
C ILE A 187 -5.91 -15.32 -2.64
N TYR A 188 -4.92 -14.98 -1.81
CA TYR A 188 -5.10 -14.96 -0.35
C TYR A 188 -6.22 -14.01 0.08
N SER A 189 -6.24 -12.80 -0.48
CA SER A 189 -7.31 -11.84 -0.19
C SER A 189 -8.69 -12.41 -0.56
N THR A 190 -8.80 -13.10 -1.71
CA THR A 190 -10.06 -13.72 -2.13
C THR A 190 -10.52 -14.84 -1.20
N ILE A 191 -9.58 -15.68 -0.74
CA ILE A 191 -9.88 -16.82 0.13
C ILE A 191 -10.30 -16.35 1.54
N PHE A 192 -9.65 -15.31 2.08
CA PHE A 192 -9.76 -14.94 3.49
C PHE A 192 -10.60 -13.68 3.75
N THR A 193 -11.13 -13.01 2.72
CA THR A 193 -11.90 -11.75 2.87
C THR A 193 -13.03 -11.86 3.90
N ASP A 194 -13.79 -12.95 3.90
CA ASP A 194 -14.98 -13.10 4.74
C ASP A 194 -14.64 -13.55 6.18
N THR A 195 -13.55 -14.27 6.36
CA THR A 195 -13.19 -14.88 7.65
C THR A 195 -12.14 -14.09 8.42
N HIS A 196 -11.26 -13.40 7.69
CA HIS A 196 -10.20 -12.54 8.24
C HIS A 196 -10.24 -11.14 7.64
N PRO A 197 -11.37 -10.39 7.79
CA PRO A 197 -11.52 -9.05 7.18
C PRO A 197 -10.50 -8.03 7.74
N GLU A 198 -9.90 -8.33 8.90
CA GLU A 198 -8.83 -7.53 9.51
C GLU A 198 -7.44 -7.81 8.93
N ALA A 199 -7.29 -8.84 8.09
CA ALA A 199 -6.02 -9.21 7.48
C ALA A 199 -5.83 -8.52 6.13
N PHE A 200 -4.69 -7.88 5.96
CA PHE A 200 -4.31 -7.20 4.72
C PHE A 200 -3.09 -7.89 4.10
N PHE A 201 -3.27 -8.42 2.90
CA PHE A 201 -2.21 -9.12 2.17
C PHE A 201 -1.42 -8.16 1.28
N ILE A 202 -0.09 -8.27 1.31
CA ILE A 202 0.83 -7.42 0.54
C ILE A 202 1.84 -8.30 -0.18
N SER A 203 2.07 -8.03 -1.47
CA SER A 203 3.18 -8.65 -2.22
C SER A 203 4.50 -8.08 -1.72
N GLY A 204 5.32 -8.91 -1.10
CA GLY A 204 6.58 -8.56 -0.45
C GLY A 204 7.82 -8.73 -1.32
N GLY A 205 7.67 -9.06 -2.60
CA GLY A 205 8.78 -9.39 -3.49
C GLY A 205 9.16 -10.87 -3.46
N SER A 206 10.45 -11.16 -3.59
CA SER A 206 11.02 -12.50 -3.43
C SER A 206 11.14 -12.87 -1.95
N CYS A 207 11.42 -14.14 -1.65
CA CYS A 207 11.71 -14.60 -0.29
C CYS A 207 12.79 -13.72 0.39
N ASN A 208 13.89 -13.39 -0.31
CA ASN A 208 14.93 -12.51 0.23
C ASN A 208 14.44 -11.10 0.52
N ASP A 209 13.49 -10.58 -0.26
CA ASP A 209 12.89 -9.27 -0.01
C ASP A 209 12.02 -9.33 1.25
N ILE A 210 11.25 -10.41 1.43
CA ILE A 210 10.40 -10.66 2.60
C ILE A 210 11.24 -10.82 3.87
N GLU A 211 12.37 -11.55 3.80
CA GLU A 211 13.32 -11.67 4.91
C GLU A 211 13.87 -10.32 5.37
N ASN A 212 14.09 -9.41 4.45
CA ASN A 212 14.69 -8.11 4.70
C ASN A 212 13.67 -6.95 4.80
N ILE A 213 12.36 -7.23 4.78
CA ILE A 213 11.32 -6.20 4.86
C ILE A 213 11.54 -5.28 6.06
N GLU A 214 11.87 -5.82 7.23
CA GLU A 214 12.13 -5.00 8.43
C GLU A 214 13.38 -4.13 8.30
N LYS A 215 14.39 -4.60 7.58
CA LYS A 215 15.63 -3.83 7.33
C LYS A 215 15.42 -2.77 6.24
N ASN A 216 14.58 -3.07 5.25
CA ASN A 216 14.39 -2.23 4.07
C ASN A 216 13.23 -1.22 4.22
N SER A 217 12.20 -1.58 5.00
CA SER A 217 11.00 -0.74 5.18
C SER A 217 11.10 0.25 6.34
N GLY A 218 12.24 0.39 6.95
CA GLY A 218 12.55 1.40 7.94
C GLY A 218 11.59 1.48 9.14
N GLU A 219 12.02 2.21 10.15
CA GLU A 219 11.29 2.43 11.43
C GLU A 219 9.88 3.00 11.27
N ILE A 220 9.56 3.62 10.12
CA ILE A 220 8.22 4.18 9.84
C ILE A 220 7.16 3.09 9.81
N ILE A 221 7.42 1.98 9.09
CA ILE A 221 6.46 0.87 9.05
C ILE A 221 6.38 0.18 10.41
N GLN A 222 7.50 0.03 11.11
CA GLN A 222 7.49 -0.55 12.47
C GLN A 222 6.69 0.31 13.45
N THR A 223 6.77 1.63 13.36
CA THR A 223 6.02 2.53 14.26
C THR A 223 4.54 2.61 13.87
N LEU A 224 4.21 2.66 12.59
CA LEU A 224 2.82 2.58 12.10
C LEU A 224 2.19 1.21 12.41
N LEU A 225 3.00 0.15 12.46
CA LEU A 225 2.59 -1.20 12.79
C LEU A 225 2.58 -1.48 14.30
N THR A 226 2.82 -0.50 15.16
CA THR A 226 2.71 -0.69 16.62
C THR A 226 1.28 -1.11 16.96
N GLY A 227 1.11 -2.40 17.31
CA GLY A 227 -0.20 -3.02 17.55
C GLY A 227 -0.79 -3.80 16.35
N THR A 228 -0.11 -3.86 15.21
CA THR A 228 -0.48 -4.70 14.06
C THR A 228 0.34 -5.99 14.10
N LYS A 229 -0.32 -7.15 13.97
CA LYS A 229 0.36 -8.44 13.81
C LYS A 229 0.95 -8.52 12.40
N VAL A 230 2.25 -8.71 12.30
CA VAL A 230 2.93 -8.90 10.99
C VAL A 230 3.21 -10.39 10.80
N ILE A 231 2.72 -10.94 9.72
CA ILE A 231 2.95 -12.32 9.28
C ILE A 231 3.73 -12.28 7.97
N LYS A 232 4.75 -13.11 7.87
CA LYS A 232 5.53 -13.31 6.65
C LYS A 232 5.35 -14.74 6.21
N ILE A 233 4.93 -14.97 4.96
CA ILE A 233 4.71 -16.29 4.41
C ILE A 233 5.38 -16.44 3.05
N VAL A 234 6.00 -17.58 2.83
CA VAL A 234 6.70 -17.92 1.58
C VAL A 234 6.33 -19.33 1.12
N ASP A 235 6.44 -19.57 -0.17
CA ASP A 235 6.30 -20.90 -0.77
C ASP A 235 7.38 -21.85 -0.18
N ARG A 236 7.10 -23.14 -0.11
CA ARG A 236 8.09 -24.14 0.34
C ARG A 236 9.15 -24.39 -0.71
N ASP A 237 8.75 -24.44 -1.96
CA ASP A 237 9.60 -24.77 -3.11
C ASP A 237 10.50 -26.03 -2.86
N ASP A 238 11.80 -25.94 -3.17
CA ASP A 238 12.79 -27.03 -2.98
C ASP A 238 13.51 -26.94 -1.62
N ARG A 239 12.99 -26.16 -0.65
CA ARG A 239 13.65 -25.95 0.65
C ARG A 239 13.74 -27.23 1.47
N SER A 240 14.91 -27.48 2.01
CA SER A 240 15.18 -28.54 2.97
C SER A 240 14.47 -28.26 4.31
N SER A 241 14.30 -29.32 5.11
CA SER A 241 13.73 -29.15 6.46
C SER A 241 14.55 -28.21 7.36
N GLN A 242 15.88 -28.14 7.14
CA GLN A 242 16.75 -27.22 7.88
C GLN A 242 16.49 -25.76 7.49
N GLU A 243 16.38 -25.46 6.20
CA GLU A 243 16.07 -24.11 5.70
C GLU A 243 14.69 -23.64 6.17
N VAL A 244 13.69 -24.54 6.17
CA VAL A 244 12.36 -24.24 6.73
C VAL A 244 12.45 -23.91 8.22
N ALA A 245 13.23 -24.68 9.00
CA ALA A 245 13.43 -24.42 10.42
C ALA A 245 14.17 -23.10 10.68
N ASP A 246 15.10 -22.73 9.83
CA ASP A 246 15.85 -21.47 9.96
C ASP A 246 14.99 -20.26 9.60
N LEU A 247 14.12 -20.37 8.58
CA LEU A 247 13.11 -19.37 8.26
C LEU A 247 12.09 -19.18 9.41
N ALA A 248 11.64 -20.29 10.01
CA ALA A 248 10.72 -20.23 11.15
C ALA A 248 11.35 -19.48 12.35
N LYS A 249 12.66 -19.70 12.64
CA LYS A 249 13.40 -18.94 13.66
C LYS A 249 13.48 -17.44 13.33
N ALA A 250 13.48 -17.09 12.05
CA ALA A 250 13.43 -15.71 11.58
C ALA A 250 12.01 -15.13 11.56
N GLY A 251 11.00 -15.83 12.07
CA GLY A 251 9.60 -15.39 12.08
C GLY A 251 8.92 -15.45 10.73
N ILE A 252 9.42 -16.29 9.82
CA ILE A 252 8.86 -16.46 8.47
C ILE A 252 8.19 -17.81 8.39
N LYS A 253 6.91 -17.82 8.08
CA LYS A 253 6.11 -19.03 7.86
C LYS A 253 6.36 -19.58 6.46
N VAL A 254 6.48 -20.88 6.36
CA VAL A 254 6.68 -21.59 5.09
C VAL A 254 5.48 -22.49 4.86
N LEU A 255 4.88 -22.44 3.68
CA LEU A 255 3.77 -23.33 3.32
C LEU A 255 4.17 -24.80 3.49
N LYS A 256 3.26 -25.64 3.94
CA LYS A 256 3.47 -27.10 4.02
C LYS A 256 3.54 -27.72 2.64
N ARG A 257 2.65 -27.28 1.73
CA ARG A 257 2.70 -27.67 0.32
C ARG A 257 3.74 -26.84 -0.42
N ARG A 258 4.17 -27.31 -1.58
CA ARG A 258 5.26 -26.72 -2.36
C ARG A 258 5.03 -25.23 -2.66
N ASN A 259 3.84 -24.87 -3.14
CA ASN A 259 3.47 -23.52 -3.56
C ASN A 259 1.96 -23.29 -3.40
N LEU A 260 1.53 -22.04 -3.47
CA LEU A 260 0.13 -21.66 -3.35
C LEU A 260 -0.76 -22.35 -4.38
N GLU A 261 -0.25 -22.61 -5.59
CA GLU A 261 -0.99 -23.31 -6.64
C GLU A 261 -1.41 -24.74 -6.21
N SER A 262 -0.67 -25.35 -5.30
CA SER A 262 -1.01 -26.70 -4.77
C SER A 262 -2.30 -26.70 -3.95
N TYR A 263 -2.64 -25.58 -3.32
CA TYR A 263 -3.90 -25.40 -2.59
C TYR A 263 -5.03 -25.04 -3.55
N VAL A 264 -4.79 -24.14 -4.49
CA VAL A 264 -5.80 -23.67 -5.44
C VAL A 264 -6.23 -24.77 -6.41
N LEU A 265 -5.30 -25.66 -6.77
CA LEU A 265 -5.54 -26.81 -7.65
C LEU A 265 -5.82 -28.10 -6.86
N ASP A 266 -6.25 -27.99 -5.60
CA ASP A 266 -6.65 -29.14 -4.78
C ASP A 266 -7.82 -29.92 -5.40
N ASP A 267 -7.86 -31.23 -5.16
CA ASP A 267 -8.90 -32.11 -5.71
C ASP A 267 -10.32 -31.69 -5.25
N ALA A 268 -10.44 -31.25 -4.00
CA ALA A 268 -11.72 -30.76 -3.47
C ALA A 268 -12.17 -29.47 -4.16
N VAL A 269 -11.25 -28.60 -4.55
CA VAL A 269 -11.56 -27.38 -5.31
C VAL A 269 -12.01 -27.72 -6.72
N ILE A 270 -11.35 -28.68 -7.37
CA ILE A 270 -11.76 -29.16 -8.69
C ILE A 270 -13.14 -29.83 -8.63
N LYS A 271 -13.42 -30.59 -7.57
CA LYS A 271 -14.76 -31.16 -7.34
C LYS A 271 -15.82 -30.08 -7.27
N LYS A 272 -15.58 -29.05 -6.47
CA LYS A 272 -16.50 -27.92 -6.31
C LYS A 272 -16.68 -27.13 -7.62
N LEU A 273 -15.63 -27.05 -8.46
CA LEU A 273 -15.75 -26.49 -9.80
C LEU A 273 -16.69 -27.34 -10.67
N CYS A 274 -16.54 -28.68 -10.68
CA CYS A 274 -17.41 -29.58 -11.43
C CYS A 274 -18.87 -29.43 -11.00
N ASP A 275 -19.11 -29.39 -9.69
CA ASP A 275 -20.46 -29.18 -9.13
C ASP A 275 -21.05 -27.82 -9.56
N LYS A 276 -20.26 -26.74 -9.47
CA LYS A 276 -20.66 -25.38 -9.86
C LYS A 276 -21.06 -25.26 -11.33
N VAL A 277 -20.36 -25.98 -12.22
CA VAL A 277 -20.69 -25.95 -13.66
C VAL A 277 -21.72 -27.00 -14.08
N GLY A 278 -22.30 -27.73 -13.13
CA GLY A 278 -23.35 -28.72 -13.36
C GLY A 278 -22.86 -30.01 -14.05
N LYS A 279 -21.58 -30.37 -13.85
CA LYS A 279 -20.92 -31.56 -14.42
C LYS A 279 -20.20 -32.39 -13.34
N PRO A 280 -20.87 -32.77 -12.24
CA PRO A 280 -20.21 -33.52 -11.16
C PRO A 280 -19.66 -34.89 -11.62
N GLU A 281 -20.24 -35.49 -12.65
CA GLU A 281 -19.80 -36.75 -13.27
C GLU A 281 -18.42 -36.64 -13.91
N GLU A 282 -17.99 -35.44 -14.31
CA GLU A 282 -16.69 -35.21 -14.93
C GLU A 282 -15.54 -35.12 -13.91
N TYR A 283 -15.82 -35.13 -12.61
CA TYR A 283 -14.82 -34.96 -11.57
C TYR A 283 -13.66 -35.96 -11.68
N VAL A 284 -13.97 -37.26 -11.78
CA VAL A 284 -12.94 -38.33 -11.87
C VAL A 284 -12.04 -38.10 -13.09
N ALA A 285 -12.63 -37.76 -14.22
CA ALA A 285 -11.88 -37.50 -15.43
C ALA A 285 -11.04 -36.20 -15.33
N CYS A 286 -11.52 -35.17 -14.63
CA CYS A 286 -10.74 -33.95 -14.34
C CYS A 286 -9.53 -34.26 -13.48
N ILE A 287 -9.63 -35.12 -12.47
CA ILE A 287 -8.51 -35.55 -11.64
C ILE A 287 -7.49 -36.38 -12.46
N GLN A 288 -7.95 -37.25 -13.32
CA GLN A 288 -7.05 -37.98 -14.23
C GLN A 288 -6.28 -37.05 -15.16
N GLU A 289 -6.93 -36.02 -15.72
CA GLU A 289 -6.24 -35.03 -16.57
C GLU A 289 -5.25 -34.19 -15.75
N LYS A 290 -5.58 -33.83 -14.51
CA LYS A 290 -4.65 -33.16 -13.58
C LYS A 290 -3.41 -34.01 -13.33
N GLN A 291 -3.57 -35.31 -13.01
CA GLN A 291 -2.47 -36.23 -12.78
C GLN A 291 -1.60 -36.42 -14.04
N LYS A 292 -2.23 -36.47 -15.21
CA LYS A 292 -1.53 -36.54 -16.49
C LYS A 292 -0.67 -35.28 -16.70
N ALA A 293 -1.22 -34.08 -16.45
CA ALA A 293 -0.48 -32.83 -16.58
C ALA A 293 0.71 -32.72 -15.61
N LEU A 294 0.56 -33.26 -14.38
CA LEU A 294 1.66 -33.39 -13.43
C LEU A 294 2.74 -34.38 -13.94
N THR A 295 2.33 -35.55 -14.43
CA THR A 295 3.26 -36.56 -15.01
C THR A 295 4.01 -35.96 -16.22
N ASP A 296 3.32 -35.24 -17.09
CA ASP A 296 3.95 -34.55 -18.22
C ASP A 296 4.92 -33.46 -17.75
N SER A 297 4.64 -32.79 -16.62
CA SER A 297 5.56 -31.83 -16.00
C SER A 297 6.81 -32.51 -15.45
N VAL A 298 6.65 -33.63 -14.77
CA VAL A 298 7.77 -34.44 -14.26
C VAL A 298 8.66 -34.95 -15.40
N SER A 299 8.07 -35.38 -16.51
CA SER A 299 8.85 -35.81 -17.68
C SER A 299 9.74 -34.72 -18.28
N ARG A 300 9.42 -33.45 -18.01
CA ARG A 300 10.22 -32.27 -18.38
C ARG A 300 11.24 -31.87 -17.30
N GLY A 301 11.40 -32.68 -16.25
CA GLY A 301 12.38 -32.45 -15.18
C GLY A 301 11.90 -31.61 -14.01
N ASN A 302 10.60 -31.32 -13.91
CA ASN A 302 10.04 -30.57 -12.76
C ASN A 302 9.73 -31.53 -11.60
N ALA A 303 9.63 -31.01 -10.37
CA ALA A 303 9.25 -31.80 -9.21
C ALA A 303 7.82 -32.36 -9.35
N PRO A 304 7.51 -33.53 -8.76
CA PRO A 304 6.20 -34.17 -8.90
C PRO A 304 5.06 -33.42 -8.24
N ASP A 305 5.36 -32.51 -7.31
CA ASP A 305 4.46 -31.67 -6.56
C ASP A 305 4.49 -30.20 -7.03
N ASP A 306 5.17 -29.91 -8.15
CA ASP A 306 5.25 -28.55 -8.70
C ASP A 306 4.02 -28.20 -9.56
N PHE A 307 2.94 -27.82 -8.86
CA PHE A 307 1.69 -27.39 -9.50
C PHE A 307 1.84 -26.11 -10.31
N LYS A 308 2.75 -25.23 -9.93
CA LYS A 308 3.05 -23.99 -10.66
C LYS A 308 3.51 -24.30 -12.09
N LYS A 309 4.40 -25.28 -12.27
CA LYS A 309 4.88 -25.73 -13.60
C LYS A 309 3.84 -26.57 -14.37
N ALA A 310 2.94 -27.26 -13.67
CA ALA A 310 1.88 -28.07 -14.27
C ALA A 310 0.60 -27.28 -14.56
N SER A 311 0.43 -26.08 -13.97
CA SER A 311 -0.81 -25.28 -14.01
C SER A 311 -1.35 -25.04 -15.42
N GLY A 312 -0.46 -24.79 -16.40
CA GLY A 312 -0.84 -24.58 -17.79
C GLY A 312 -1.53 -25.81 -18.43
N GLY A 313 -0.99 -27.01 -18.19
CA GLY A 313 -1.58 -28.28 -18.67
C GLY A 313 -2.90 -28.57 -17.98
N ILE A 314 -2.96 -28.36 -16.66
CA ILE A 314 -4.20 -28.55 -15.87
C ILE A 314 -5.28 -27.61 -16.36
N TYR A 315 -4.98 -26.32 -16.51
CA TYR A 315 -5.93 -25.31 -17.01
C TYR A 315 -6.53 -25.68 -18.37
N ILE A 316 -5.69 -26.04 -19.35
CA ILE A 316 -6.14 -26.40 -20.70
C ILE A 316 -7.06 -27.63 -20.67
N SER A 317 -6.69 -28.63 -19.89
CA SER A 317 -7.46 -29.88 -19.77
C SER A 317 -8.82 -29.65 -19.11
N LEU A 318 -8.85 -28.94 -17.96
CA LEU A 318 -10.08 -28.63 -17.26
C LEU A 318 -11.00 -27.72 -18.09
N LYS A 319 -10.46 -26.69 -18.72
CA LYS A 319 -11.21 -25.77 -19.58
C LYS A 319 -11.90 -26.51 -20.70
N ARG A 320 -11.19 -27.40 -21.38
CA ARG A 320 -11.74 -28.20 -22.48
C ARG A 320 -12.82 -29.18 -22.00
N ARG A 321 -12.52 -29.94 -20.94
CA ARG A 321 -13.42 -30.98 -20.42
C ARG A 321 -14.71 -30.40 -19.87
N LEU A 322 -14.62 -29.36 -19.09
CA LEU A 322 -15.78 -28.69 -18.50
C LEU A 322 -16.45 -27.67 -19.44
N SER A 323 -15.87 -27.44 -20.63
CA SER A 323 -16.37 -26.46 -21.62
C SER A 323 -16.45 -25.05 -21.04
N LEU A 324 -15.44 -24.64 -20.27
CA LEU A 324 -15.45 -23.33 -19.61
C LEU A 324 -15.21 -22.20 -20.63
N THR A 325 -16.08 -21.22 -20.64
CA THR A 325 -16.00 -20.05 -21.54
C THR A 325 -15.52 -18.77 -20.84
N GLN A 326 -15.88 -18.62 -19.55
CA GLN A 326 -15.53 -17.46 -18.73
C GLN A 326 -14.62 -17.87 -17.58
N CYS A 327 -13.37 -18.24 -17.87
CA CYS A 327 -12.42 -18.75 -16.88
C CYS A 327 -11.01 -18.17 -17.07
N GLY A 328 -10.91 -17.01 -17.72
CA GLY A 328 -9.62 -16.43 -18.09
C GLY A 328 -8.98 -17.04 -19.35
N ASN A 329 -7.90 -16.42 -19.81
CA ASN A 329 -7.20 -16.81 -21.05
C ASN A 329 -5.88 -17.58 -20.80
N ASN A 330 -5.50 -17.72 -19.54
CA ASN A 330 -4.29 -18.44 -19.11
C ASN A 330 -4.48 -18.99 -17.68
N PRO A 331 -3.58 -19.83 -17.14
CA PRO A 331 -3.75 -20.46 -15.83
C PRO A 331 -3.86 -19.46 -14.67
N ASP A 332 -3.19 -18.32 -14.70
CA ASP A 332 -3.20 -17.38 -13.57
C ASP A 332 -4.58 -16.75 -13.32
N PRO A 333 -5.26 -16.12 -14.30
CA PRO A 333 -6.65 -15.70 -14.12
C PRO A 333 -7.61 -16.86 -13.80
N PHE A 334 -7.39 -18.05 -14.36
CA PHE A 334 -8.21 -19.21 -14.03
C PHE A 334 -8.12 -19.58 -12.54
N MET A 335 -6.91 -19.67 -12.01
CA MET A 335 -6.71 -19.95 -10.58
C MET A 335 -7.24 -18.83 -9.69
N ARG A 336 -6.94 -17.58 -10.03
CA ARG A 336 -7.32 -16.41 -9.24
C ARG A 336 -8.84 -16.14 -9.24
N ASP A 337 -9.46 -16.14 -10.42
CA ASP A 337 -10.84 -15.63 -10.58
C ASP A 337 -11.88 -16.76 -10.62
N THR A 338 -11.46 -17.99 -10.91
CA THR A 338 -12.38 -19.14 -11.02
C THR A 338 -12.25 -20.11 -9.88
N LEU A 339 -11.01 -20.49 -9.48
CA LEU A 339 -10.77 -21.50 -8.47
C LEU A 339 -10.68 -20.93 -7.05
N ALA A 340 -9.91 -19.88 -6.82
CA ALA A 340 -9.73 -19.30 -5.49
C ALA A 340 -11.06 -18.94 -4.79
N PRO A 341 -12.08 -18.38 -5.48
CA PRO A 341 -13.38 -18.12 -4.86
C PRO A 341 -14.18 -19.37 -4.47
N LEU A 342 -13.74 -20.58 -4.87
CA LEU A 342 -14.36 -21.84 -4.49
C LEU A 342 -13.82 -22.39 -3.17
N ILE A 343 -12.69 -21.89 -2.70
CA ILE A 343 -12.09 -22.32 -1.44
C ILE A 343 -12.86 -21.65 -0.30
N THR A 344 -13.60 -22.44 0.46
CA THR A 344 -14.49 -21.99 1.53
C THR A 344 -14.14 -22.60 2.88
N PRO A 345 -14.51 -22.00 4.01
CA PRO A 345 -14.10 -22.40 5.36
C PRO A 345 -14.46 -23.86 5.76
N ASP A 346 -15.42 -24.47 5.11
CA ASP A 346 -15.81 -25.86 5.31
C ASP A 346 -14.79 -26.88 4.74
N MET A 347 -13.93 -26.45 3.81
CA MET A 347 -12.99 -27.30 3.10
C MET A 347 -11.70 -27.54 3.93
N ASP A 348 -11.17 -28.75 3.85
CA ASP A 348 -9.91 -29.10 4.54
C ASP A 348 -8.72 -28.31 4.00
N VAL A 349 -8.67 -28.03 2.70
CA VAL A 349 -7.64 -27.21 2.06
C VAL A 349 -7.68 -25.75 2.59
N TYR A 350 -8.86 -25.24 2.90
CA TYR A 350 -9.00 -23.91 3.53
C TYR A 350 -8.41 -23.94 4.95
N LYS A 351 -8.83 -24.91 5.77
CA LYS A 351 -8.38 -25.05 7.16
C LYS A 351 -6.87 -25.27 7.27
N GLU A 352 -6.31 -26.06 6.33
CA GLU A 352 -4.88 -26.26 6.22
C GLU A 352 -4.16 -24.92 6.00
N LEU A 353 -4.58 -24.16 4.98
CA LEU A 353 -3.98 -22.88 4.63
C LEU A 353 -4.19 -21.82 5.72
N GLU A 354 -5.36 -21.78 6.33
CA GLU A 354 -5.68 -20.88 7.46
C GLU A 354 -4.77 -21.15 8.66
N ALA A 355 -4.59 -22.44 9.04
CA ALA A 355 -3.71 -22.82 10.14
C ALA A 355 -2.25 -22.47 9.87
N GLU A 356 -1.79 -22.58 8.63
CA GLU A 356 -0.41 -22.22 8.26
C GLU A 356 -0.16 -20.71 8.32
N ILE A 357 -1.15 -19.89 7.95
CA ILE A 357 -1.00 -18.44 7.94
C ILE A 357 -1.27 -17.86 9.34
N PHE A 358 -2.40 -18.21 9.94
CA PHE A 358 -2.93 -17.55 11.14
C PHE A 358 -2.73 -18.36 12.43
N GLY A 359 -2.41 -19.67 12.33
CA GLY A 359 -2.14 -20.53 13.49
C GLY A 359 -0.94 -19.99 14.31
N ASP A 360 -1.02 -20.10 15.64
CA ASP A 360 0.09 -19.75 16.51
C ASP A 360 1.13 -20.89 16.53
N ASP A 361 2.42 -20.53 16.51
CA ASP A 361 3.55 -21.49 16.46
C ASP A 361 3.68 -22.38 17.72
N ASN A 362 2.74 -22.31 18.67
CA ASN A 362 2.78 -23.01 19.96
C ASN A 362 2.00 -24.36 20.01
N ASP A 363 1.27 -24.74 18.97
CA ASP A 363 0.41 -25.94 19.05
C ASP A 363 1.11 -27.27 18.67
N ASP A 364 2.33 -27.24 18.11
CA ASP A 364 3.03 -28.47 17.72
C ASP A 364 3.79 -29.19 18.86
N ASN A 365 3.74 -28.68 20.11
CA ASN A 365 4.50 -29.25 21.24
C ASN A 365 3.66 -30.02 22.29
N ASN A 366 2.37 -30.31 22.03
CA ASN A 366 1.52 -31.01 23.01
C ASN A 366 1.01 -32.37 22.52
N GLY A 367 1.81 -33.07 21.75
CA GLY A 367 1.56 -34.46 21.31
C GLY A 367 2.56 -35.44 21.91
N GLY A 368 2.43 -35.77 23.18
CA GLY A 368 3.21 -36.91 23.71
C GLY A 368 3.48 -36.86 25.20
N THR A 369 2.57 -37.38 26.00
CA THR A 369 2.86 -38.40 27.03
C THR A 369 1.64 -38.63 27.89
N THR A 370 0.83 -39.60 27.53
CA THR A 370 0.07 -40.37 28.49
C THR A 370 0.83 -41.67 28.75
N ASN A 371 1.50 -41.77 29.86
CA ASN A 371 1.93 -43.01 30.42
C ASN A 371 1.50 -43.10 31.87
N GLY A 372 0.84 -44.22 32.17
CA GLY A 372 0.77 -44.86 33.48
C GLY A 372 -0.47 -44.63 34.28
#